data_96a7bcc5ea0ff386c8e3d57590e76e28
#
_entry.id   96a7bcc5ea0ff386c8e3d57590e76e28
#
_cell.length_a   1.000
_cell.length_b   1.000
_cell.length_c   1.000
_cell.angle_alpha   90.00
_cell.angle_beta   90.00
_cell.angle_gamma   90.00
#
_symmetry.space_group_name_H-M   'P 1'
#
loop_
_entity.id
_entity.type
_entity.pdbx_description
1 polymer ?
#
loop_
_entity_poly.entity_id
_entity_poly.type
_entity_poly.pdbx_seq_one_letter_code
_entity_poly.pdbx_strand_id
1 'polypeptide(L)'
;MKGTKSVISDENKRLCLWLKRQRQDKGHTMRSLSEVLGTPHSFIGKVENQERRLDVVEFVRYCQALEVDPADGLKQVLTQQ
;
A
#
# COMPACT_ATOMS: atom_id res chain seq x y z
N MET A 1 -18.20 -17.94 -3.63
CA MET A 1 -17.89 -17.35 -3.72
C MET A 1 -17.92 -16.59 -3.89
N LYS A 2 -17.94 -16.32 -3.92
CA LYS A 2 -18.00 -15.57 -4.11
C LYS A 2 -17.38 -14.86 -4.55
N GLY A 3 -17.14 -14.84 -4.93
CA GLY A 3 -16.25 -14.18 -5.45
C GLY A 3 -16.19 -12.89 -5.66
N THR A 4 -16.02 -12.30 -5.22
CA THR A 4 -15.93 -11.12 -5.47
C THR A 4 -14.81 -10.62 -5.88
N LYS A 5 -14.58 -10.01 -6.61
CA LYS A 5 -13.58 -9.52 -7.06
C LYS A 5 -13.29 -8.24 -6.76
N SER A 6 -13.51 -7.78 -5.96
CA SER A 6 -13.36 -6.48 -5.43
C SER A 6 -11.93 -6.17 -5.10
N VAL A 7 -11.56 -4.91 -5.13
CA VAL A 7 -10.27 -4.50 -4.60
C VAL A 7 -10.30 -4.51 -3.08
N ILE A 8 -11.49 -4.61 -2.51
CA ILE A 8 -11.63 -4.63 -1.06
C ILE A 8 -11.65 -6.07 -0.60
N SER A 9 -10.53 -6.52 -0.08
CA SER A 9 -10.39 -7.83 0.50
C SER A 9 -9.67 -7.68 1.82
N ASP A 10 -9.75 -8.68 2.66
CA ASP A 10 -9.07 -8.63 3.95
C ASP A 10 -7.56 -8.58 3.76
N GLU A 11 -7.05 -9.32 2.78
CA GLU A 11 -5.62 -9.29 2.49
C GLU A 11 -5.19 -7.90 2.05
N ASN A 12 -5.95 -7.30 1.14
CA ASN A 12 -5.60 -5.96 0.65
C ASN A 12 -5.74 -4.92 1.76
N LYS A 13 -6.76 -5.08 2.60
CA LYS A 13 -6.95 -4.17 3.72
C LYS A 13 -5.74 -4.19 4.67
N ARG A 14 -5.24 -5.39 4.99
CA ARG A 14 -4.08 -5.51 5.86
C ARG A 14 -2.84 -4.87 5.22
N LEU A 15 -2.66 -5.09 3.92
CA LEU A 15 -1.54 -4.50 3.21
C LEU A 15 -1.61 -2.99 3.20
N CYS A 16 -2.78 -2.44 2.90
CA CYS A 16 -2.95 -0.99 2.84
C CYS A 16 -2.75 -0.34 4.21
N LEU A 17 -3.20 -0.99 5.25
CA LEU A 17 -3.00 -0.49 6.60
C LEU A 17 -1.53 -0.49 6.97
N TRP A 18 -0.81 -1.55 6.60
CA TRP A 18 0.62 -1.62 6.84
C TRP A 18 1.36 -0.48 6.10
N LEU A 19 1.01 -0.27 4.83
CA LEU A 19 1.63 0.80 4.04
C LEU A 19 1.37 2.17 4.67
N LYS A 20 0.15 2.40 5.15
CA LYS A 20 -0.18 3.66 5.79
C LYS A 20 0.66 3.86 7.05
N ARG A 21 0.83 2.82 7.85
CA ARG A 21 1.64 2.90 9.06
C ARG A 21 3.10 3.19 8.73
N GLN A 22 3.63 2.52 7.69
CA GLN A 22 5.01 2.78 7.28
C GLN A 22 5.17 4.21 6.81
N ARG A 23 4.19 4.73 6.06
CA ARG A 23 4.23 6.11 5.61
C ARG A 23 4.29 7.07 6.80
N GLN A 24 3.42 6.85 7.78
CA GLN A 24 3.35 7.70 8.96
C GLN A 24 4.63 7.59 9.80
N ASP A 25 5.13 6.37 9.96
CA ASP A 25 6.34 6.14 10.75
C ASP A 25 7.56 6.82 10.13
N LYS A 26 7.58 6.93 8.80
CA LYS A 26 8.69 7.59 8.11
C LYS A 26 8.48 9.09 7.99
N GLY A 27 7.37 9.60 8.52
CA GLY A 27 7.12 11.04 8.51
C GLY A 27 6.62 11.60 7.19
N HIS A 28 6.18 10.73 6.28
CA HIS A 28 5.66 11.20 5.00
C HIS A 28 4.18 11.55 5.09
N THR A 29 3.81 12.66 4.47
CA THR A 29 2.42 12.92 4.16
C THR A 29 2.08 12.16 2.89
N MET A 30 0.80 12.05 2.57
CA MET A 30 0.40 11.45 1.29
C MET A 30 1.02 12.21 0.14
N ARG A 31 1.05 13.53 0.23
CA ARG A 31 1.61 14.37 -0.82
C ARG A 31 3.11 14.15 -0.99
N SER A 32 3.85 14.15 0.12
CA SER A 32 5.30 14.00 0.00
C SER A 32 5.67 12.63 -0.54
N LEU A 33 4.95 11.58 -0.16
CA LEU A 33 5.24 10.26 -0.70
C LEU A 33 4.88 10.18 -2.17
N SER A 34 3.78 10.80 -2.59
CA SER A 34 3.42 10.85 -4.00
C SER A 34 4.51 11.53 -4.82
N GLU A 35 5.10 12.59 -4.27
CA GLU A 35 6.17 13.29 -4.96
C GLU A 35 7.41 12.42 -5.12
N VAL A 36 7.77 11.67 -4.09
CA VAL A 36 8.91 10.75 -4.17
C VAL A 36 8.65 9.68 -5.24
N LEU A 37 7.42 9.19 -5.31
CA LEU A 37 7.06 8.15 -6.27
C LEU A 37 6.84 8.69 -7.68
N GLY A 38 6.70 10.01 -7.83
CA GLY A 38 6.42 10.59 -9.13
C GLY A 38 5.00 10.32 -9.60
N THR A 39 4.06 10.20 -8.68
CA THR A 39 2.67 9.91 -9.00
C THR A 39 1.79 11.13 -8.73
N PRO A 40 0.56 11.13 -9.24
CA PRO A 40 -0.39 12.19 -8.86
C PRO A 40 -0.61 12.21 -7.35
N HIS A 41 -0.90 13.38 -6.80
CA HIS A 41 -1.07 13.51 -5.35
C HIS A 41 -2.20 12.65 -4.79
N SER A 42 -3.20 12.33 -5.60
CA SER A 42 -4.31 11.51 -5.15
C SER A 42 -3.98 10.02 -5.10
N PHE A 43 -2.84 9.61 -5.65
CA PHE A 43 -2.50 8.19 -5.78
C PHE A 43 -2.44 7.49 -4.42
N ILE A 44 -1.70 8.09 -3.48
CA ILE A 44 -1.51 7.46 -2.17
C ILE A 44 -2.85 7.33 -1.44
N GLY A 45 -3.68 8.37 -1.50
CA GLY A 45 -4.99 8.31 -0.87
C GLY A 45 -5.84 7.20 -1.43
N LYS A 46 -5.82 7.03 -2.75
CA LYS A 46 -6.61 5.97 -3.37
C LYS A 46 -6.13 4.58 -2.97
N VAL A 47 -4.81 4.40 -2.86
CA VAL A 47 -4.26 3.13 -2.41
C VAL A 47 -4.66 2.87 -0.96
N GLU A 48 -4.49 3.84 -0.09
CA GLU A 48 -4.80 3.65 1.33
C GLU A 48 -6.29 3.45 1.57
N ASN A 49 -7.13 4.06 0.73
CA ASN A 49 -8.58 3.89 0.83
C ASN A 49 -9.08 2.67 0.08
N GLN A 50 -8.17 1.87 -0.47
CA GLN A 50 -8.51 0.65 -1.20
C GLN A 50 -9.34 0.93 -2.45
N GLU A 51 -9.17 2.10 -3.04
CA GLU A 51 -9.83 2.45 -4.30
C GLU A 51 -8.97 2.06 -5.49
N ARG A 52 -7.71 1.72 -5.25
CA ARG A 52 -6.80 1.34 -6.30
C ARG A 52 -5.82 0.32 -5.75
N ARG A 53 -5.69 -0.79 -6.44
CA ARG A 53 -4.71 -1.81 -6.07
C ARG A 53 -3.37 -1.48 -6.68
N LEU A 54 -2.32 -1.99 -6.06
CA LEU A 54 -0.97 -1.87 -6.56
C LEU A 54 -0.61 -3.15 -7.30
N ASP A 55 0.03 -3.02 -8.46
CA ASP A 55 0.66 -4.19 -9.03
C ASP A 55 1.99 -4.44 -8.31
N VAL A 56 2.66 -5.54 -8.65
CA VAL A 56 3.88 -5.95 -7.95
C VAL A 56 4.98 -4.90 -8.08
N VAL A 57 5.15 -4.34 -9.27
CA VAL A 57 6.20 -3.35 -9.49
C VAL A 57 5.90 -2.07 -8.71
N GLU A 58 4.65 -1.64 -8.75
CA GLU A 58 4.23 -0.46 -7.99
C GLU A 58 4.46 -0.68 -6.50
N PHE A 59 4.14 -1.87 -6.01
CA PHE A 59 4.32 -2.19 -4.60
C PHE A 59 5.79 -2.11 -4.20
N VAL A 60 6.67 -2.68 -5.02
CA VAL A 60 8.10 -2.64 -4.72
C VAL A 60 8.62 -1.20 -4.72
N ARG A 61 8.20 -0.40 -5.70
CA ARG A 61 8.60 1.02 -5.74
C ARG A 61 8.09 1.79 -4.53
N TYR A 62 6.88 1.47 -4.09
CA TYR A 62 6.27 2.09 -2.93
C TYR A 62 7.13 1.79 -1.69
N CYS A 63 7.51 0.53 -1.53
CA CYS A 63 8.35 0.13 -0.39
C CYS A 63 9.74 0.76 -0.46
N GLN A 64 10.31 0.87 -1.65
CA GLN A 64 11.60 1.53 -1.81
C GLN A 64 11.52 2.99 -1.40
N ALA A 65 10.44 3.67 -1.78
CA ALA A 65 10.25 5.07 -1.40
C ALA A 65 10.12 5.22 0.11
N LEU A 66 9.52 4.24 0.75
CA LEU A 66 9.36 4.24 2.21
C LEU A 66 10.58 3.68 2.93
N GLU A 67 11.51 3.10 2.19
CA GLU A 67 12.72 2.48 2.76
C GLU A 67 12.37 1.33 3.69
N VAL A 68 11.42 0.50 3.26
CA VAL A 68 11.00 -0.68 4.00
C VAL A 68 11.12 -1.90 3.10
N ASP A 69 11.23 -3.07 3.73
CA ASP A 69 11.38 -4.31 3.00
C ASP A 69 10.02 -4.78 2.48
N PRO A 70 9.86 -4.95 1.17
CA PRO A 70 8.58 -5.44 0.65
C PRO A 70 8.17 -6.80 1.22
N ALA A 71 9.13 -7.63 1.62
CA ALA A 71 8.80 -8.92 2.22
C ALA A 71 7.96 -8.75 3.48
N ASP A 72 8.20 -7.69 4.25
CA ASP A 72 7.43 -7.44 5.45
C ASP A 72 5.97 -7.12 5.11
N GLY A 73 5.75 -6.41 4.02
CA GLY A 73 4.39 -6.14 3.56
C GLY A 73 3.69 -7.39 3.07
N LEU A 74 4.42 -8.25 2.38
CA LEU A 74 3.82 -9.50 1.90
C LEU A 74 3.42 -10.40 3.06
N LYS A 75 4.13 -10.34 4.17
CA LYS A 75 3.74 -11.09 5.36
C LYS A 75 2.37 -10.66 5.87
N GLN A 76 2.01 -9.40 5.70
CA GLN A 76 0.69 -8.91 6.11
C GLN A 76 -0.41 -9.57 5.29
N VAL A 77 -0.14 -9.78 4.01
CA VAL A 77 -1.11 -10.45 3.13
C VAL A 77 -1.25 -11.92 3.51
N LEU A 78 -0.14 -12.55 3.85
CA LEU A 78 -0.12 -13.96 4.21
C LEU A 78 -0.69 -14.25 5.60
N THR A 79 -0.74 -13.24 6.46
CA THR A 79 -1.20 -13.43 7.82
C THR A 79 -2.64 -13.91 7.85
N GLN A 80 -2.87 -14.96 8.68
CA GLN A 80 -4.18 -15.41 8.79
C GLN A 80 -4.63 -15.17 10.09
N GLN A 81 -5.31 -14.91 10.54
CA GLN A 81 -5.56 -14.77 11.86
C GLN A 81 -6.51 -14.52 12.25
#